data_847363a9304a512181a007feba65d71c
#
_entry.id   847363a9304a512181a007feba65d71c
#
_cell.length_a   1.000
_cell.length_b   1.000
_cell.length_c   1.000
_cell.angle_alpha   90.00
_cell.angle_beta   90.00
_cell.angle_gamma   90.00
#
_symmetry.space_group_name_H-M   'P 1'
#
loop_
_entity.id
_entity.type
_entity.pdbx_description
1 polymer ?
#
loop_
_entity_poly.entity_id
_entity_poly.type
_entity_poly.pdbx_seq_one_letter_code
_entity_poly.pdbx_strand_id
1 'polypeptide(L)'
;GRKKTVLASMLVTLVGMIIPFVHYDLYTCLLAFALLGIGNTILQVSLNPLLTNVVKGNVLASSLTAGQVLKAVSSFCGPFIAAFAATMLGNWQYLFPVFALLTLLSMCWLLFVPIPEETSGQLTSSWGATFCLLKDRTILLLFLGIVFVVGVDVGVNTVAPKLLLERCGFDIAEAGIGSSVYFAFRTIGAFVGTFLLARVSGSKY
;
A
#
# COMPACT_ATOMS: atom_id res chain seq x y z
N GLY A 1 -18.61 -3.97 -9.68
CA GLY A 1 -17.50 -4.26 -10.59
C GLY A 1 -16.17 -3.87 -9.98
N ARG A 2 -15.11 -4.57 -10.32
CA ARG A 2 -13.74 -4.36 -9.76
C ARG A 2 -13.25 -2.93 -9.92
N LYS A 3 -13.47 -2.30 -11.10
CA LYS A 3 -13.13 -0.89 -11.35
C LYS A 3 -13.87 0.06 -10.40
N LYS A 4 -15.16 -0.16 -10.16
CA LYS A 4 -15.95 0.67 -9.23
C LYS A 4 -15.44 0.57 -7.80
N THR A 5 -15.01 -0.61 -7.36
CA THR A 5 -14.44 -0.81 -6.02
C THR A 5 -13.10 -0.07 -5.87
N VAL A 6 -12.24 -0.10 -6.90
CA VAL A 6 -10.98 0.67 -6.91
C VAL A 6 -11.27 2.18 -6.85
N LEU A 7 -12.21 2.67 -7.66
CA LEU A 7 -12.59 4.10 -7.63
C LEU A 7 -13.18 4.51 -6.28
N ALA A 8 -14.02 3.68 -5.67
CA ALA A 8 -14.57 3.95 -4.35
C ALA A 8 -13.47 3.99 -3.28
N SER A 9 -12.48 3.08 -3.34
CA SER A 9 -11.35 3.10 -2.41
C SER A 9 -10.48 4.34 -2.57
N MET A 10 -10.24 4.79 -3.81
CA MET A 10 -9.51 6.04 -4.08
C MET A 10 -10.26 7.26 -3.55
N LEU A 11 -11.60 7.27 -3.65
CA LEU A 11 -12.43 8.33 -3.07
C LEU A 11 -12.31 8.37 -1.55
N VAL A 12 -12.39 7.21 -0.88
CA VAL A 12 -12.22 7.13 0.58
C VAL A 12 -10.84 7.62 1.01
N THR A 13 -9.79 7.24 0.27
CA THR A 13 -8.43 7.69 0.51
C THR A 13 -8.31 9.21 0.33
N LEU A 14 -8.91 9.76 -0.74
CA LEU A 14 -8.95 11.20 -1.01
C LEU A 14 -9.58 11.99 0.14
N VAL A 15 -10.74 11.54 0.61
CA VAL A 15 -11.42 12.15 1.76
C VAL A 15 -10.54 12.08 3.00
N GLY A 16 -9.92 10.93 3.28
CA GLY A 16 -8.99 10.76 4.39
C GLY A 16 -7.78 11.70 4.34
N MET A 17 -7.29 12.05 3.14
CA MET A 17 -6.19 13.00 2.98
C MET A 17 -6.61 14.46 3.17
N ILE A 18 -7.83 14.83 2.81
CA ILE A 18 -8.30 16.22 2.91
C ILE A 18 -8.63 16.60 4.36
N ILE A 19 -9.15 15.68 5.17
CA ILE A 19 -9.60 15.95 6.54
C ILE A 19 -8.51 16.60 7.41
N PRO A 20 -7.26 16.07 7.53
CA PRO A 20 -6.23 16.68 8.37
C PRO A 20 -5.74 18.03 7.87
N PHE A 21 -5.94 18.33 6.60
CA PHE A 21 -5.60 19.64 6.03
C PHE A 21 -6.60 20.72 6.42
N VAL A 22 -7.90 20.37 6.48
CA VAL A 22 -8.97 21.33 6.86
C VAL A 22 -9.02 21.56 8.36
N HIS A 23 -8.91 20.51 9.14
CA HIS A 23 -8.95 20.58 10.60
C HIS A 23 -7.96 19.60 11.20
N TYR A 24 -6.96 20.15 11.91
CA TYR A 24 -5.89 19.37 12.52
C TYR A 24 -6.13 19.22 14.02
N ASP A 25 -6.84 18.16 14.39
CA ASP A 25 -7.10 17.76 15.79
C ASP A 25 -6.88 16.25 15.92
N LEU A 26 -6.66 15.76 17.15
CA LEU A 26 -6.41 14.35 17.43
C LEU A 26 -7.50 13.44 16.86
N TYR A 27 -8.76 13.78 17.07
CA TYR A 27 -9.88 12.96 16.62
C TYR A 27 -10.03 12.97 15.10
N THR A 28 -9.84 14.11 14.47
CA THR A 28 -9.88 14.22 13.00
C THR A 28 -8.72 13.50 12.35
N CYS A 29 -7.53 13.53 12.95
CA CYS A 29 -6.40 12.75 12.48
C CYS A 29 -6.62 11.25 12.63
N LEU A 30 -7.17 10.77 13.74
CA LEU A 30 -7.52 9.36 13.92
C LEU A 30 -8.55 8.90 12.88
N LEU A 31 -9.58 9.70 12.63
CA LEU A 31 -10.57 9.42 11.59
C LEU A 31 -9.92 9.38 10.19
N ALA A 32 -9.07 10.34 9.89
CA ALA A 32 -8.34 10.41 8.63
C ALA A 32 -7.47 9.16 8.41
N PHE A 33 -6.69 8.76 9.41
CA PHE A 33 -5.85 7.55 9.33
C PHE A 33 -6.68 6.28 9.23
N ALA A 34 -7.85 6.21 9.88
CA ALA A 34 -8.77 5.10 9.71
C ALA A 34 -9.30 5.02 8.26
N LEU A 35 -9.71 6.15 7.68
CA LEU A 35 -10.15 6.22 6.28
C LEU A 35 -9.03 5.88 5.30
N LEU A 36 -7.82 6.39 5.53
CA LEU A 36 -6.64 6.04 4.73
C LEU A 36 -6.32 4.55 4.80
N GLY A 37 -6.40 3.96 5.98
CA GLY A 37 -6.21 2.51 6.17
C GLY A 37 -7.26 1.68 5.45
N ILE A 38 -8.53 2.02 5.59
CA ILE A 38 -9.65 1.35 4.90
C ILE A 38 -9.49 1.49 3.39
N GLY A 39 -9.28 2.71 2.88
CA GLY A 39 -9.12 2.98 1.46
C GLY A 39 -7.95 2.22 0.86
N ASN A 40 -6.78 2.26 1.51
CA ASN A 40 -5.59 1.54 1.07
C ASN A 40 -5.78 0.02 1.06
N THR A 41 -6.45 -0.54 2.06
CA THR A 41 -6.74 -1.98 2.13
C THR A 41 -7.66 -2.42 1.00
N ILE A 42 -8.76 -1.71 0.77
CA ILE A 42 -9.69 -2.00 -0.32
C ILE A 42 -8.98 -1.85 -1.67
N LEU A 43 -8.15 -0.82 -1.83
CA LEU A 43 -7.35 -0.60 -3.04
C LEU A 43 -6.42 -1.79 -3.31
N GLN A 44 -5.65 -2.25 -2.33
CA GLN A 44 -4.71 -3.36 -2.49
C GLN A 44 -5.43 -4.67 -2.85
N VAL A 45 -6.56 -4.96 -2.21
CA VAL A 45 -7.34 -6.19 -2.48
C VAL A 45 -8.00 -6.14 -3.86
N SER A 46 -8.42 -4.96 -4.32
CA SER A 46 -9.16 -4.79 -5.59
C SER A 46 -8.24 -4.62 -6.80
N LEU A 47 -7.05 -4.03 -6.61
CA LEU A 47 -6.14 -3.69 -7.70
C LEU A 47 -5.54 -4.93 -8.35
N ASN A 48 -5.13 -5.93 -7.55
CA ASN A 48 -4.55 -7.16 -8.08
C ASN A 48 -5.53 -7.92 -8.98
N PRO A 49 -6.80 -8.18 -8.58
CA PRO A 49 -7.79 -8.78 -9.46
C PRO A 49 -8.18 -7.89 -10.66
N LEU A 50 -8.09 -6.56 -10.53
CA LEU A 50 -8.31 -5.66 -11.67
C LEU A 50 -7.20 -5.82 -12.72
N LEU A 51 -5.95 -5.95 -12.26
CA LEU A 51 -4.81 -6.14 -13.14
C LEU A 51 -4.93 -7.46 -13.93
N THR A 52 -5.44 -8.52 -13.33
CA THR A 52 -5.65 -9.81 -14.04
C THR A 52 -6.68 -9.73 -15.17
N ASN A 53 -7.59 -8.75 -15.14
CA ASN A 53 -8.53 -8.52 -16.24
C ASN A 53 -7.87 -7.84 -17.45
N VAL A 54 -6.82 -7.06 -17.21
CA VAL A 54 -6.14 -6.27 -18.25
C VAL A 54 -4.94 -7.02 -18.82
N VAL A 55 -4.20 -7.71 -17.95
CA VAL A 55 -2.93 -8.37 -18.30
C VAL A 55 -3.10 -9.87 -18.13
N LYS A 56 -2.81 -10.64 -19.20
CA LYS A 56 -2.93 -12.10 -19.24
C LYS A 56 -1.58 -12.77 -19.53
N GLY A 57 -1.45 -14.03 -19.12
CA GLY A 57 -0.27 -14.85 -19.42
C GLY A 57 0.99 -14.47 -18.66
N ASN A 58 2.14 -14.69 -19.26
CA ASN A 58 3.46 -14.54 -18.63
C ASN A 58 3.77 -13.08 -18.19
N VAL A 59 3.10 -12.09 -18.77
CA VAL A 59 3.29 -10.67 -18.44
C VAL A 59 2.61 -10.30 -17.13
N LEU A 60 1.64 -11.08 -16.65
CA LEU A 60 0.91 -10.80 -15.41
C LEU A 60 1.84 -10.82 -14.19
N ALA A 61 2.67 -11.85 -14.05
CA ALA A 61 3.60 -11.96 -12.93
C ALA A 61 4.60 -10.78 -12.92
N SER A 62 5.13 -10.43 -14.10
CA SER A 62 6.03 -9.28 -14.25
C SER A 62 5.35 -7.96 -13.90
N SER A 63 4.10 -7.76 -14.29
CA SER A 63 3.33 -6.54 -13.99
C SER A 63 3.02 -6.42 -12.49
N LEU A 64 2.67 -7.52 -11.83
CA LEU A 64 2.48 -7.56 -10.37
C LEU A 64 3.78 -7.22 -9.63
N THR A 65 4.91 -7.80 -10.09
CA THR A 65 6.23 -7.50 -9.51
C THR A 65 6.62 -6.04 -9.72
N ALA A 66 6.41 -5.49 -10.93
CA ALA A 66 6.66 -4.07 -11.21
C ALA A 66 5.85 -3.15 -10.27
N GLY A 67 4.59 -3.48 -10.01
CA GLY A 67 3.75 -2.76 -9.05
C GLY A 67 4.34 -2.78 -7.62
N GLN A 68 4.89 -3.90 -7.17
CA GLN A 68 5.54 -3.99 -5.86
C GLN A 68 6.85 -3.19 -5.80
N VAL A 69 7.62 -3.16 -6.89
CA VAL A 69 8.83 -2.34 -6.99
C VAL A 69 8.49 -0.85 -6.90
N LEU A 70 7.49 -0.38 -7.66
CA LEU A 70 7.04 1.01 -7.59
C LEU A 70 6.56 1.38 -6.19
N LYS A 71 5.81 0.49 -5.52
CA LYS A 71 5.40 0.69 -4.12
C LYS A 71 6.60 0.82 -3.19
N ALA A 72 7.61 -0.02 -3.34
CA ALA A 72 8.81 0.01 -2.52
C ALA A 72 9.63 1.29 -2.73
N VAL A 73 9.82 1.72 -3.97
CA VAL A 73 10.49 3.00 -4.31
C VAL A 73 9.72 4.18 -3.72
N SER A 74 8.40 4.22 -3.87
CA SER A 74 7.55 5.28 -3.29
C SER A 74 7.66 5.32 -1.77
N SER A 75 7.69 4.18 -1.10
CA SER A 75 7.86 4.08 0.35
C SER A 75 9.24 4.55 0.81
N PHE A 76 10.30 4.25 0.05
CA PHE A 76 11.65 4.75 0.30
C PHE A 76 11.73 6.27 0.16
N CYS A 77 11.07 6.85 -0.85
CA CYS A 77 11.07 8.30 -1.08
C CYS A 77 10.20 9.07 -0.08
N GLY A 78 9.25 8.41 0.58
CA GLY A 78 8.28 9.06 1.48
C GLY A 78 8.91 9.97 2.53
N PRO A 79 9.85 9.51 3.37
CA PRO A 79 10.51 10.34 4.39
C PRO A 79 11.27 11.54 3.79
N PHE A 80 11.90 11.37 2.63
CA PHE A 80 12.61 12.47 1.95
C PHE A 80 11.65 13.55 1.45
N ILE A 81 10.51 13.13 0.90
CA ILE A 81 9.45 14.06 0.49
C ILE A 81 8.89 14.79 1.70
N ALA A 82 8.70 14.10 2.82
CA ALA A 82 8.24 14.71 4.07
C ALA A 82 9.24 15.74 4.62
N ALA A 83 10.53 15.40 4.65
CA ALA A 83 11.59 16.32 5.07
C ALA A 83 11.68 17.53 4.13
N PHE A 84 11.62 17.32 2.82
CA PHE A 84 11.60 18.40 1.84
C PHE A 84 10.39 19.35 2.03
N ALA A 85 9.20 18.80 2.25
CA ALA A 85 8.02 19.63 2.50
C ALA A 85 8.15 20.44 3.80
N ALA A 86 8.68 19.86 4.86
CA ALA A 86 8.92 20.53 6.12
C ALA A 86 9.92 21.69 5.98
N THR A 87 11.00 21.49 5.22
CA THR A 87 12.07 22.50 5.05
C THR A 87 11.72 23.59 4.04
N MET A 88 11.15 23.22 2.87
CA MET A 88 10.91 24.16 1.78
C MET A 88 9.54 24.84 1.84
N LEU A 89 8.52 24.14 2.31
CA LEU A 89 7.16 24.68 2.43
C LEU A 89 6.85 25.22 3.83
N GLY A 90 7.77 25.03 4.79
CA GLY A 90 7.62 25.51 6.16
C GLY A 90 6.57 24.74 6.99
N ASN A 91 5.80 23.84 6.38
CA ASN A 91 4.82 23.02 7.06
C ASN A 91 4.63 21.68 6.34
N TRP A 92 4.85 20.58 7.05
CA TRP A 92 4.67 19.23 6.55
C TRP A 92 3.21 18.87 6.18
N GLN A 93 2.24 19.64 6.69
CA GLN A 93 0.81 19.42 6.39
C GLN A 93 0.49 19.61 4.90
N TYR A 94 1.31 20.34 4.15
CA TYR A 94 1.14 20.49 2.70
C TYR A 94 1.32 19.18 1.92
N LEU A 95 1.85 18.12 2.55
CA LEU A 95 1.86 16.79 1.96
C LEU A 95 0.46 16.24 1.68
N PHE A 96 -0.50 16.50 2.56
CA PHE A 96 -1.86 15.99 2.42
C PHE A 96 -2.53 16.47 1.11
N PRO A 97 -2.58 17.78 0.82
CA PRO A 97 -3.17 18.24 -0.44
C PRO A 97 -2.37 17.80 -1.69
N VAL A 98 -1.05 17.67 -1.61
CA VAL A 98 -0.24 17.17 -2.73
C VAL A 98 -0.60 15.72 -3.06
N PHE A 99 -0.64 14.84 -2.06
CA PHE A 99 -1.04 13.44 -2.26
C PHE A 99 -2.53 13.32 -2.62
N ALA A 100 -3.40 14.18 -2.10
CA ALA A 100 -4.80 14.24 -2.49
C ALA A 100 -4.94 14.59 -3.98
N LEU A 101 -4.18 15.57 -4.47
CA LEU A 101 -4.16 15.94 -5.88
C LEU A 101 -3.66 14.79 -6.77
N LEU A 102 -2.58 14.11 -6.38
CA LEU A 102 -2.07 12.95 -7.11
C LEU A 102 -3.09 11.80 -7.15
N THR A 103 -3.78 11.57 -6.04
CA THR A 103 -4.85 10.54 -5.97
C THR A 103 -6.03 10.92 -6.85
N LEU A 104 -6.42 12.19 -6.88
CA LEU A 104 -7.48 12.72 -7.74
C LEU A 104 -7.11 12.56 -9.23
N LEU A 105 -5.90 12.93 -9.60
CA LEU A 105 -5.40 12.76 -10.98
C LEU A 105 -5.40 11.29 -11.40
N SER A 106 -4.93 10.40 -10.52
CA SER A 106 -4.93 8.95 -10.76
C SER A 106 -6.36 8.40 -10.88
N MET A 107 -7.29 8.90 -10.06
CA MET A 107 -8.71 8.53 -10.12
C MET A 107 -9.35 8.99 -11.44
N CYS A 108 -9.10 10.22 -11.85
CA CYS A 108 -9.55 10.75 -13.14
C CYS A 108 -8.99 9.94 -14.31
N TRP A 109 -7.68 9.62 -14.27
CA TRP A 109 -7.06 8.78 -15.29
C TRP A 109 -7.75 7.42 -15.39
N LEU A 110 -7.98 6.75 -14.26
CA LEU A 110 -8.65 5.45 -14.23
C LEU A 110 -10.10 5.52 -14.74
N LEU A 111 -10.81 6.63 -14.56
CA LEU A 111 -12.16 6.82 -15.08
C LEU A 111 -12.19 6.73 -16.62
N PHE A 112 -11.20 7.34 -17.28
CA PHE A 112 -11.12 7.38 -18.75
C PHE A 112 -10.61 6.06 -19.36
N VAL A 113 -9.94 5.20 -18.60
CA VAL A 113 -9.44 3.92 -19.11
C VAL A 113 -10.57 2.92 -19.21
N PRO A 114 -10.95 2.43 -20.43
CA PRO A 114 -11.95 1.38 -20.58
C PRO A 114 -11.35 0.05 -20.11
N ILE A 115 -11.84 -0.49 -19.01
CA ILE A 115 -11.44 -1.81 -18.50
C ILE A 115 -12.63 -2.74 -18.71
N PRO A 116 -12.49 -3.85 -19.46
CA PRO A 116 -13.53 -4.84 -19.61
C PRO A 116 -13.81 -5.47 -18.24
N GLU A 117 -15.00 -5.25 -17.72
CA GLU A 117 -15.47 -5.95 -16.52
C GLU A 117 -15.90 -7.36 -16.97
N GLU A 118 -15.15 -8.36 -16.56
CA GLU A 118 -15.65 -9.74 -16.67
C GLU A 118 -16.87 -9.83 -15.74
N THR A 119 -18.01 -10.07 -16.32
CA THR A 119 -19.23 -10.54 -15.65
C THR A 119 -19.01 -11.99 -15.22
N SER A 120 -17.97 -12.26 -14.46
CA SER A 120 -17.83 -13.50 -13.73
C SER A 120 -19.01 -13.54 -12.77
N GLY A 121 -19.90 -14.52 -12.98
CA GLY A 121 -21.12 -14.65 -12.22
C GLY A 121 -20.85 -14.37 -10.74
N GLN A 122 -21.68 -13.52 -10.16
CA GLN A 122 -21.59 -13.13 -8.76
C GLN A 122 -21.65 -14.40 -7.89
N LEU A 123 -20.50 -14.99 -7.66
CA LEU A 123 -20.34 -15.85 -6.50
C LEU A 123 -20.45 -14.91 -5.31
N THR A 124 -21.68 -14.73 -4.83
CA THR A 124 -21.94 -14.12 -3.54
C THR A 124 -21.29 -15.03 -2.49
N SER A 125 -20.00 -14.84 -2.27
CA SER A 125 -19.33 -15.59 -1.21
C SER A 125 -19.88 -15.05 0.10
N SER A 126 -20.65 -15.89 0.80
CA SER A 126 -21.10 -15.61 2.14
C SER A 126 -19.89 -15.43 3.07
N TRP A 127 -19.98 -14.53 4.04
CA TRP A 127 -18.95 -14.37 5.08
C TRP A 127 -18.55 -15.71 5.71
N GLY A 128 -19.52 -16.59 5.93
CA GLY A 128 -19.26 -17.95 6.44
C GLY A 128 -18.38 -18.79 5.51
N ALA A 129 -18.57 -18.71 4.20
CA ALA A 129 -17.74 -19.40 3.22
C ALA A 129 -16.30 -18.86 3.22
N THR A 130 -16.13 -17.56 3.36
CA THR A 130 -14.80 -16.93 3.45
C THR A 130 -14.05 -17.39 4.71
N PHE A 131 -14.68 -17.43 5.87
CA PHE A 131 -14.05 -17.96 7.08
C PHE A 131 -13.81 -19.48 7.02
N CYS A 132 -14.64 -20.21 6.29
CA CYS A 132 -14.42 -21.64 6.07
C CYS A 132 -13.14 -21.96 5.30
N LEU A 133 -12.66 -21.03 4.44
CA LEU A 133 -11.37 -21.16 3.75
C LEU A 133 -10.19 -21.22 4.72
N LEU A 134 -10.27 -20.58 5.89
CA LEU A 134 -9.22 -20.66 6.92
C LEU A 134 -9.08 -22.06 7.55
N LYS A 135 -10.00 -22.97 7.30
CA LYS A 135 -9.86 -24.39 7.71
C LYS A 135 -8.82 -25.13 6.87
N ASP A 136 -8.55 -24.65 5.65
CA ASP A 136 -7.47 -25.19 4.84
C ASP A 136 -6.12 -24.77 5.43
N ARG A 137 -5.28 -25.76 5.73
CA ARG A 137 -3.97 -25.55 6.36
C ARG A 137 -3.06 -24.65 5.52
N THR A 138 -3.12 -24.78 4.20
CA THR A 138 -2.28 -23.99 3.29
C THR A 138 -2.72 -22.53 3.30
N ILE A 139 -4.03 -22.29 3.21
CA ILE A 139 -4.60 -20.94 3.25
C ILE A 139 -4.33 -20.28 4.60
N LEU A 140 -4.47 -21.02 5.71
CA LEU A 140 -4.17 -20.53 7.03
C LEU A 140 -2.70 -20.12 7.20
N LEU A 141 -1.77 -20.95 6.72
CA LEU A 141 -0.33 -20.64 6.79
C LEU A 141 0.03 -19.43 5.95
N LEU A 142 -0.54 -19.29 4.75
CA LEU A 142 -0.36 -18.10 3.90
C LEU A 142 -0.94 -16.84 4.56
N PHE A 143 -2.12 -16.94 5.15
CA PHE A 143 -2.75 -15.85 5.89
C PHE A 143 -1.87 -15.39 7.06
N LEU A 144 -1.41 -16.32 7.90
CA LEU A 144 -0.50 -16.02 9.02
C LEU A 144 0.81 -15.41 8.54
N GLY A 145 1.37 -15.94 7.45
CA GLY A 145 2.58 -15.38 6.83
C GLY A 145 2.40 -13.90 6.46
N ILE A 146 1.28 -13.55 5.83
CA ILE A 146 0.96 -12.16 5.48
C ILE A 146 0.79 -11.30 6.74
N VAL A 147 0.08 -11.80 7.76
CA VAL A 147 -0.14 -11.08 9.03
C VAL A 147 1.19 -10.76 9.70
N PHE A 148 2.10 -11.72 9.80
CA PHE A 148 3.42 -11.50 10.40
C PHE A 148 4.28 -10.52 9.60
N VAL A 149 4.33 -10.65 8.27
CA VAL A 149 5.10 -9.74 7.41
C VAL A 149 4.58 -8.31 7.52
N VAL A 150 3.27 -8.12 7.43
CA VAL A 150 2.65 -6.79 7.56
C VAL A 150 2.83 -6.25 8.98
N GLY A 151 2.73 -7.10 10.00
CA GLY A 151 2.97 -6.72 11.39
C GLY A 151 4.39 -6.19 11.62
N VAL A 152 5.41 -6.85 11.07
CA VAL A 152 6.80 -6.39 11.11
C VAL A 152 6.97 -5.08 10.35
N ASP A 153 6.41 -4.96 9.14
CA ASP A 153 6.46 -3.74 8.33
C ASP A 153 5.92 -2.52 9.10
N VAL A 154 4.71 -2.65 9.64
CA VAL A 154 4.07 -1.55 10.38
C VAL A 154 4.81 -1.28 11.68
N GLY A 155 5.21 -2.33 12.42
CA GLY A 155 5.93 -2.20 13.69
C GLY A 155 7.26 -1.46 13.51
N VAL A 156 8.08 -1.88 12.57
CA VAL A 156 9.39 -1.22 12.32
C VAL A 156 9.19 0.23 11.88
N ASN A 157 8.27 0.50 10.96
CA ASN A 157 8.02 1.86 10.48
C ASN A 157 7.48 2.81 11.55
N THR A 158 6.77 2.29 12.55
CA THR A 158 6.25 3.10 13.65
C THR A 158 7.29 3.30 14.75
N VAL A 159 8.01 2.23 15.09
CA VAL A 159 8.91 2.22 16.25
C VAL A 159 10.28 2.81 15.92
N ALA A 160 10.84 2.55 14.73
CA ALA A 160 12.19 2.99 14.38
C ALA A 160 12.36 4.52 14.41
N PRO A 161 11.51 5.34 13.77
CA PRO A 161 11.63 6.80 13.86
C PRO A 161 11.46 7.31 15.29
N LYS A 162 10.50 6.75 16.03
CA LYS A 162 10.27 7.13 17.42
C LYS A 162 11.47 6.83 18.32
N LEU A 163 12.10 5.68 18.13
CA LEU A 163 13.30 5.28 18.88
C LEU A 163 14.48 6.21 18.57
N LEU A 164 14.67 6.59 17.31
CA LEU A 164 15.71 7.52 16.89
C LEU A 164 15.51 8.92 17.51
N LEU A 165 14.27 9.40 17.53
CA LEU A 165 13.92 10.68 18.19
C LEU A 165 14.15 10.63 19.70
N GLU A 166 13.57 9.65 20.40
CA GLU A 166 13.52 9.63 21.87
C GLU A 166 14.81 9.13 22.53
N ARG A 167 15.53 8.21 21.88
CA ARG A 167 16.72 7.56 22.47
C ARG A 167 18.03 8.03 21.89
N CYS A 168 18.06 8.40 20.62
CA CYS A 168 19.28 8.82 19.94
C CYS A 168 19.37 10.34 19.79
N GLY A 169 18.32 11.10 20.09
CA GLY A 169 18.29 12.56 20.01
C GLY A 169 18.35 13.10 18.58
N PHE A 170 17.98 12.30 17.59
CA PHE A 170 17.92 12.72 16.19
C PHE A 170 16.80 13.71 15.97
N ASP A 171 16.96 14.61 15.01
CA ASP A 171 15.88 15.51 14.58
C ASP A 171 14.82 14.74 13.79
N ILE A 172 13.62 15.33 13.65
CA ILE A 172 12.47 14.73 12.96
C ILE A 172 12.82 14.33 11.51
N ALA A 173 13.59 15.17 10.81
CA ALA A 173 14.06 14.89 9.46
C ALA A 173 15.02 13.68 9.40
N GLU A 174 15.91 13.56 10.36
CA GLU A 174 16.89 12.49 10.46
C GLU A 174 16.26 11.17 10.91
N ALA A 175 15.29 11.23 11.81
CA ALA A 175 14.58 10.05 12.29
C ALA A 175 13.83 9.29 11.17
N GLY A 176 13.39 10.00 10.12
CA GLY A 176 12.81 9.41 8.92
C GLY A 176 13.76 8.49 8.14
N ILE A 177 15.08 8.68 8.28
CA ILE A 177 16.10 7.84 7.62
C ILE A 177 15.97 6.37 8.08
N GLY A 178 15.60 6.11 9.32
CA GLY A 178 15.38 4.74 9.82
C GLY A 178 14.36 3.96 9.00
N SER A 179 13.23 4.56 8.68
CA SER A 179 12.22 3.95 7.79
C SER A 179 12.73 3.79 6.36
N SER A 180 13.47 4.77 5.83
CA SER A 180 14.03 4.71 4.48
C SER A 180 15.04 3.57 4.32
N VAL A 181 15.91 3.38 5.29
CA VAL A 181 16.87 2.27 5.32
C VAL A 181 16.14 0.93 5.35
N TYR A 182 15.12 0.79 6.19
CA TYR A 182 14.29 -0.41 6.23
C TYR A 182 13.67 -0.72 4.86
N PHE A 183 13.06 0.26 4.21
CA PHE A 183 12.45 0.07 2.89
C PHE A 183 13.48 -0.24 1.80
N ALA A 184 14.69 0.32 1.86
CA ALA A 184 15.77 -0.02 0.95
C ALA A 184 16.13 -1.51 1.04
N PHE A 185 16.41 -2.01 2.25
CA PHE A 185 16.75 -3.42 2.45
C PHE A 185 15.57 -4.36 2.15
N ARG A 186 14.33 -3.95 2.48
CA ARG A 186 13.14 -4.69 2.10
C ARG A 186 13.01 -4.82 0.59
N THR A 187 13.29 -3.76 -0.15
CA THR A 187 13.25 -3.77 -1.62
C THR A 187 14.30 -4.72 -2.18
N ILE A 188 15.54 -4.64 -1.69
CA ILE A 188 16.62 -5.55 -2.07
C ILE A 188 16.22 -7.01 -1.79
N GLY A 189 15.69 -7.26 -0.60
CA GLY A 189 15.21 -8.59 -0.20
C GLY A 189 14.09 -9.13 -1.12
N ALA A 190 13.14 -8.28 -1.52
CA ALA A 190 12.09 -8.64 -2.44
C ALA A 190 12.64 -8.99 -3.84
N PHE A 191 13.61 -8.24 -4.35
CA PHE A 191 14.28 -8.55 -5.62
C PHE A 191 15.03 -9.87 -5.56
N VAL A 192 15.83 -10.08 -4.53
CA VAL A 192 16.60 -11.32 -4.34
C VAL A 192 15.63 -12.51 -4.20
N GLY A 193 14.58 -12.36 -3.39
CA GLY A 193 13.56 -13.39 -3.23
C GLY A 193 12.85 -13.73 -4.54
N THR A 194 12.47 -12.73 -5.33
CA THR A 194 11.84 -12.93 -6.64
C THR A 194 12.77 -13.68 -7.59
N PHE A 195 14.06 -13.31 -7.61
CA PHE A 195 15.05 -13.96 -8.46
C PHE A 195 15.33 -15.42 -8.04
N LEU A 196 15.43 -15.68 -6.74
CA LEU A 196 15.61 -17.03 -6.20
C LEU A 196 14.40 -17.92 -6.51
N LEU A 197 13.18 -17.40 -6.28
CA LEU A 197 11.95 -18.16 -6.56
C LEU A 197 11.77 -18.43 -8.05
N ALA A 198 12.13 -17.51 -8.93
CA ALA A 198 12.08 -17.72 -10.36
C ALA A 198 13.02 -18.87 -10.81
N ARG A 199 14.19 -18.99 -10.18
CA ARG A 199 15.12 -20.10 -10.46
C ARG A 199 14.66 -21.44 -9.89
N VAL A 200 14.06 -21.45 -8.72
CA VAL A 200 13.62 -22.70 -8.04
C VAL A 200 12.30 -23.20 -8.63
N SER A 201 11.37 -22.29 -8.95
CA SER A 201 10.06 -22.66 -9.52
C SER A 201 10.15 -23.16 -10.96
N GLY A 202 11.11 -22.70 -11.74
CA GLY A 202 11.32 -23.19 -13.13
C GLY A 202 11.76 -24.65 -13.26
N SER A 203 12.05 -25.33 -12.14
CA SER A 203 12.54 -26.73 -12.11
C SER A 203 11.49 -27.76 -11.68
N LYS A 204 10.26 -27.34 -11.28
CA LYS A 204 9.31 -28.29 -10.62
C LYS A 204 7.85 -28.24 -11.12
N TYR A 205 7.53 -27.47 -12.16
CA TYR A 205 6.17 -27.50 -12.75
C TYR A 205 6.22 -27.50 -14.28
#